data_5ba61c2b4bdbed339b7c3c7e01b95b5d
#
_entry.id   5ba61c2b4bdbed339b7c3c7e01b95b5d
#
_cell.length_a   1.000
_cell.length_b   1.000
_cell.length_c   1.000
_cell.angle_alpha   90.00
_cell.angle_beta   90.00
_cell.angle_gamma   90.00
#
_symmetry.space_group_name_H-M   'P 1'
#
loop_
_entity.id
_entity.type
_entity.pdbx_description
1 polymer ?
#
loop_
_entity_poly.entity_id
_entity_poly.type
_entity_poly.pdbx_seq_one_letter_code
_entity_poly.pdbx_strand_id
1 'polypeptide(L)'
;VAIRFLGSYTDILHHRGAVRFVVAGWLGRLSRSTTSIATVLLVSAVTGSYTLAGGVSGAIVVGVAVSGPFWSRAIDSRGQTRVVPVSLVTSLVSAGALAAAVLLEAPRPLWFVAAFFVGATTLDYGTLARARWSALLHAPEQRHTSLALESVADESVYVIGPPLVTFLAALAGPLYGFAAGILVTLVGGVALTLQTATAPPVVPKHVERPARTGWLPTGVLGVLPIYVGIGLLFAAVDVTSVSVARADGEPWLAGVIVACFAVGSVVAAFLFGPLSARWGAGRRVLVASLVFAAIVPTLLFVRAIPLLAVVILVAGLATSPVLISAISLIESRTERHRLTEALTWPSIGLSIGLTGGATLAGIAIDRGDAWSGFVVAAVGGVVVGVFGILGAVLGRRRAPEPDPA
;
A
#
# COMPACT_ATOMS: atom_id res chain seq x y z
N VAL A 1 -3.51 -18.17 -26.90
CA VAL A 1 -2.87 -17.06 -26.13
C VAL A 1 -2.92 -17.36 -24.64
N ALA A 2 -4.08 -17.71 -24.06
CA ALA A 2 -4.22 -17.98 -22.61
C ALA A 2 -3.35 -19.16 -22.12
N ILE A 3 -3.23 -20.23 -22.87
CA ILE A 3 -2.42 -21.43 -22.50
C ILE A 3 -0.92 -21.10 -22.48
N ARG A 4 -0.44 -20.28 -23.41
CA ARG A 4 0.95 -19.80 -23.41
C ARG A 4 1.26 -18.86 -22.26
N PHE A 5 0.27 -18.06 -21.84
CA PHE A 5 0.39 -17.13 -20.72
C PHE A 5 0.53 -17.90 -19.38
N LEU A 6 -0.30 -18.91 -19.14
CA LEU A 6 -0.20 -19.76 -17.95
C LEU A 6 1.11 -20.59 -17.93
N GLY A 7 1.60 -21.03 -19.11
CA GLY A 7 2.88 -21.73 -19.24
C GLY A 7 4.08 -20.93 -18.71
N SER A 8 4.12 -19.62 -18.97
CA SER A 8 5.22 -18.76 -18.50
C SER A 8 5.30 -18.65 -16.97
N TYR A 9 4.14 -18.68 -16.26
CA TYR A 9 4.12 -18.69 -14.80
C TYR A 9 4.55 -20.04 -14.21
N THR A 10 4.12 -21.15 -14.83
CA THR A 10 4.54 -22.47 -14.40
C THR A 10 6.04 -22.64 -14.56
N ASP A 11 6.63 -22.14 -15.64
CA ASP A 11 8.07 -22.24 -15.90
C ASP A 11 8.91 -21.55 -14.80
N ILE A 12 8.54 -20.35 -14.36
CA ILE A 12 9.27 -19.68 -13.29
C ILE A 12 9.05 -20.34 -11.93
N LEU A 13 7.86 -20.87 -11.66
CA LEU A 13 7.53 -21.55 -10.41
C LEU A 13 8.19 -22.94 -10.28
N HIS A 14 8.62 -23.58 -11.38
CA HIS A 14 9.38 -24.82 -11.36
C HIS A 14 10.83 -24.65 -10.84
N HIS A 15 11.36 -23.45 -10.78
CA HIS A 15 12.68 -23.23 -10.20
C HIS A 15 12.70 -23.67 -8.73
N ARG A 16 13.78 -24.37 -8.36
CA ARG A 16 13.91 -24.96 -7.02
C ARG A 16 13.79 -23.91 -5.92
N GLY A 17 12.77 -24.03 -5.08
CA GLY A 17 12.47 -23.13 -3.98
C GLY A 17 11.59 -21.92 -4.34
N ALA A 18 11.23 -21.71 -5.62
CA ALA A 18 10.43 -20.56 -6.06
C ALA A 18 9.08 -20.49 -5.36
N VAL A 19 8.28 -21.55 -5.43
CA VAL A 19 6.96 -21.61 -4.77
C VAL A 19 7.07 -21.32 -3.27
N ARG A 20 8.09 -21.84 -2.61
CA ARG A 20 8.27 -21.68 -1.15
C ARG A 20 8.49 -20.22 -0.77
N PHE A 21 9.38 -19.51 -1.47
CA PHE A 21 9.61 -18.10 -1.11
C PHE A 21 8.49 -17.16 -1.59
N VAL A 22 7.79 -17.52 -2.66
CA VAL A 22 6.59 -16.77 -3.10
C VAL A 22 5.49 -16.86 -2.04
N VAL A 23 5.17 -18.06 -1.57
CA VAL A 23 4.16 -18.26 -0.52
C VAL A 23 4.60 -17.61 0.79
N ALA A 24 5.86 -17.79 1.20
CA ALA A 24 6.39 -17.16 2.42
C ALA A 24 6.39 -15.63 2.32
N GLY A 25 6.79 -15.07 1.18
CA GLY A 25 6.73 -13.64 0.91
C GLY A 25 5.30 -13.11 0.88
N TRP A 26 4.35 -13.87 0.32
CA TRP A 26 2.94 -13.52 0.31
C TRP A 26 2.35 -13.45 1.71
N LEU A 27 2.59 -14.46 2.56
CA LEU A 27 2.17 -14.45 3.96
C LEU A 27 2.76 -13.25 4.72
N GLY A 28 4.05 -12.96 4.51
CA GLY A 28 4.71 -11.81 5.14
C GLY A 28 4.09 -10.45 4.73
N ARG A 29 3.60 -10.33 3.48
CA ARG A 29 2.96 -9.10 2.97
C ARG A 29 1.59 -8.81 3.59
N LEU A 30 0.93 -9.80 4.17
CA LEU A 30 -0.38 -9.59 4.77
C LEU A 30 -0.36 -8.49 5.83
N SER A 31 0.79 -8.23 6.49
CA SER A 31 0.94 -7.09 7.39
C SER A 31 0.57 -5.74 6.75
N ARG A 32 0.85 -5.55 5.46
CA ARG A 32 0.55 -4.28 4.75
C ARG A 32 -0.94 -3.95 4.72
N SER A 33 -1.79 -4.97 4.56
CA SER A 33 -3.24 -4.80 4.44
C SER A 33 -3.98 -5.01 5.76
N THR A 34 -3.37 -5.70 6.72
CA THR A 34 -4.05 -6.07 7.97
C THR A 34 -3.77 -5.14 9.13
N THR A 35 -2.52 -4.61 9.23
CA THR A 35 -2.09 -3.90 10.46
C THR A 35 -2.88 -2.62 10.70
N SER A 36 -3.16 -1.82 9.66
CA SER A 36 -3.94 -0.58 9.78
C SER A 36 -5.36 -0.87 10.28
N ILE A 37 -6.10 -1.69 9.56
CA ILE A 37 -7.51 -1.99 9.88
C ILE A 37 -7.64 -2.72 11.24
N ALA A 38 -6.73 -3.64 11.56
CA ALA A 38 -6.73 -4.33 12.85
C ALA A 38 -6.44 -3.38 14.01
N THR A 39 -5.55 -2.38 13.82
CA THR A 39 -5.28 -1.34 14.82
C THR A 39 -6.51 -0.45 15.02
N VAL A 40 -7.19 -0.05 13.94
CA VAL A 40 -8.43 0.73 14.04
C VAL A 40 -9.50 -0.05 14.80
N LEU A 41 -9.68 -1.34 14.51
CA LEU A 41 -10.60 -2.22 15.24
C LEU A 41 -10.27 -2.32 16.72
N LEU A 42 -8.98 -2.53 17.06
CA LEU A 42 -8.53 -2.69 18.45
C LEU A 42 -8.72 -1.39 19.25
N VAL A 43 -8.22 -0.28 18.74
CA VAL A 43 -8.26 1.02 19.44
C VAL A 43 -9.69 1.55 19.56
N SER A 44 -10.48 1.49 18.48
CA SER A 44 -11.88 1.96 18.52
C SER A 44 -12.78 1.08 19.38
N ALA A 45 -12.46 -0.19 19.56
CA ALA A 45 -13.21 -1.07 20.45
C ALA A 45 -13.02 -0.70 21.93
N VAL A 46 -11.82 -0.27 22.33
CA VAL A 46 -11.50 0.10 23.71
C VAL A 46 -11.96 1.53 24.03
N THR A 47 -11.82 2.44 23.06
CA THR A 47 -12.00 3.89 23.35
C THR A 47 -13.30 4.49 22.82
N GLY A 48 -13.96 3.83 21.87
CA GLY A 48 -15.07 4.42 21.12
C GLY A 48 -14.65 5.54 20.15
N SER A 49 -13.36 5.96 20.12
CA SER A 49 -12.86 7.08 19.32
C SER A 49 -12.18 6.62 18.04
N TYR A 50 -12.72 6.99 16.91
CA TYR A 50 -12.11 6.80 15.61
C TYR A 50 -10.98 7.80 15.33
N THR A 51 -11.03 9.02 15.91
CA THR A 51 -9.91 9.97 15.86
C THR A 51 -8.64 9.36 16.44
N LEU A 52 -8.75 8.76 17.63
CA LEU A 52 -7.60 8.13 18.28
C LEU A 52 -7.15 6.90 17.50
N ALA A 53 -8.08 6.07 17.03
CA ALA A 53 -7.79 4.89 16.23
C ALA A 53 -7.07 5.23 14.92
N GLY A 54 -7.55 6.23 14.20
CA GLY A 54 -6.93 6.73 12.96
C GLY A 54 -5.55 7.35 13.22
N GLY A 55 -5.40 8.13 14.29
CA GLY A 55 -4.12 8.71 14.69
C GLY A 55 -3.06 7.65 15.02
N VAL A 56 -3.43 6.63 15.81
CA VAL A 56 -2.54 5.51 16.16
C VAL A 56 -2.19 4.69 14.92
N SER A 57 -3.15 4.41 14.03
CA SER A 57 -2.89 3.75 12.75
C SER A 57 -1.96 4.60 11.85
N GLY A 58 -2.15 5.92 11.81
CA GLY A 58 -1.27 6.85 11.10
C GLY A 58 0.17 6.82 11.61
N ALA A 59 0.38 6.67 12.93
CA ALA A 59 1.72 6.54 13.50
C ALA A 59 2.46 5.28 12.98
N ILE A 60 1.75 4.17 12.70
CA ILE A 60 2.33 2.98 12.06
C ILE A 60 2.87 3.34 10.67
N VAL A 61 2.07 4.06 9.87
CA VAL A 61 2.47 4.46 8.50
C VAL A 61 3.73 5.33 8.53
N VAL A 62 3.80 6.27 9.48
CA VAL A 62 5.02 7.09 9.69
C VAL A 62 6.21 6.21 10.04
N GLY A 63 6.03 5.23 10.93
CA GLY A 63 7.07 4.26 11.29
C GLY A 63 7.63 3.52 10.07
N VAL A 64 6.75 2.98 9.21
CA VAL A 64 7.12 2.30 7.96
C VAL A 64 7.91 3.24 7.03
N ALA A 65 7.42 4.47 6.83
CA ALA A 65 8.04 5.43 5.92
C ALA A 65 9.46 5.83 6.38
N VAL A 66 9.64 6.06 7.67
CA VAL A 66 10.93 6.46 8.25
C VAL A 66 11.94 5.32 8.23
N SER A 67 11.50 4.08 8.54
CA SER A 67 12.40 2.93 8.69
C SER A 67 12.76 2.24 7.38
N GLY A 68 11.96 2.38 6.32
CA GLY A 68 12.14 1.68 5.05
C GLY A 68 13.56 1.78 4.49
N PRO A 69 14.18 2.99 4.35
CA PRO A 69 15.55 3.13 3.88
C PRO A 69 16.60 2.50 4.81
N PHE A 70 16.32 2.43 6.12
CA PHE A 70 17.19 1.78 7.08
C PHE A 70 17.21 0.26 6.88
N TRP A 71 16.03 -0.35 6.76
CA TRP A 71 15.91 -1.79 6.53
C TRP A 71 16.51 -2.21 5.19
N SER A 72 16.27 -1.46 4.12
CA SER A 72 16.86 -1.73 2.81
C SER A 72 18.39 -1.77 2.88
N ARG A 73 19.02 -0.78 3.54
CA ARG A 73 20.47 -0.76 3.74
C ARG A 73 20.98 -1.92 4.60
N ALA A 74 20.23 -2.30 5.64
CA ALA A 74 20.58 -3.41 6.49
C ALA A 74 20.55 -4.74 5.72
N ILE A 75 19.51 -4.93 4.87
CA ILE A 75 19.36 -6.12 4.03
C ILE A 75 20.48 -6.20 2.98
N ASP A 76 20.78 -5.10 2.30
CA ASP A 76 21.87 -5.05 1.30
C ASP A 76 23.24 -5.38 1.93
N SER A 77 23.50 -4.91 3.16
CA SER A 77 24.80 -5.06 3.83
C SER A 77 24.96 -6.34 4.63
N ARG A 78 23.88 -6.93 5.14
CA ARG A 78 23.92 -8.10 6.05
C ARG A 78 23.18 -9.33 5.53
N GLY A 79 22.40 -9.16 4.45
CA GLY A 79 21.57 -10.19 3.83
C GLY A 79 20.22 -10.41 4.53
N GLN A 80 19.27 -10.94 3.76
CA GLN A 80 17.91 -11.20 4.23
C GLN A 80 17.85 -12.15 5.42
N THR A 81 18.67 -13.22 5.40
CA THR A 81 18.66 -14.28 6.43
C THR A 81 19.04 -13.80 7.82
N ARG A 82 19.80 -12.70 7.93
CA ARG A 82 20.19 -12.10 9.22
C ARG A 82 19.25 -10.98 9.65
N VAL A 83 18.71 -10.23 8.71
CA VAL A 83 17.90 -9.03 9.00
C VAL A 83 16.45 -9.38 9.28
N VAL A 84 15.86 -10.32 8.52
CA VAL A 84 14.45 -10.71 8.70
C VAL A 84 14.16 -11.21 10.13
N PRO A 85 14.96 -12.10 10.76
CA PRO A 85 14.71 -12.51 12.15
C PRO A 85 14.69 -11.36 13.14
N VAL A 86 15.60 -10.38 12.99
CA VAL A 86 15.64 -9.20 13.85
C VAL A 86 14.36 -8.39 13.72
N SER A 87 13.90 -8.15 12.49
CA SER A 87 12.64 -7.47 12.24
C SER A 87 11.46 -8.24 12.85
N LEU A 88 11.40 -9.57 12.71
CA LEU A 88 10.33 -10.39 13.27
C LEU A 88 10.23 -10.26 14.79
N VAL A 89 11.35 -10.39 15.48
CA VAL A 89 11.39 -10.27 16.96
C VAL A 89 10.98 -8.86 17.38
N THR A 90 11.53 -7.84 16.75
CA THR A 90 11.21 -6.44 17.10
C THR A 90 9.76 -6.11 16.74
N SER A 91 9.19 -6.63 15.63
CA SER A 91 7.78 -6.47 15.27
C SER A 91 6.85 -7.14 16.29
N LEU A 92 7.18 -8.35 16.75
CA LEU A 92 6.41 -9.05 17.76
C LEU A 92 6.39 -8.28 19.09
N VAL A 93 7.56 -7.79 19.53
CA VAL A 93 7.69 -6.97 20.75
C VAL A 93 6.90 -5.67 20.62
N SER A 94 7.01 -4.97 19.49
CA SER A 94 6.31 -3.70 19.27
C SER A 94 4.80 -3.90 19.19
N ALA A 95 4.33 -4.95 18.51
CA ALA A 95 2.92 -5.28 18.44
C ALA A 95 2.35 -5.69 19.82
N GLY A 96 3.10 -6.48 20.58
CA GLY A 96 2.75 -6.81 21.96
C GLY A 96 2.70 -5.57 22.87
N ALA A 97 3.66 -4.65 22.72
CA ALA A 97 3.67 -3.39 23.44
C ALA A 97 2.46 -2.51 23.09
N LEU A 98 2.09 -2.42 21.81
CA LEU A 98 0.88 -1.69 21.39
C LEU A 98 -0.38 -2.31 21.97
N ALA A 99 -0.52 -3.64 21.83
CA ALA A 99 -1.69 -4.34 22.38
C ALA A 99 -1.78 -4.16 23.91
N ALA A 100 -0.69 -4.33 24.62
CA ALA A 100 -0.63 -4.12 26.08
C ALA A 100 -0.95 -2.66 26.45
N ALA A 101 -0.38 -1.68 25.75
CA ALA A 101 -0.65 -0.26 26.01
C ALA A 101 -2.14 0.07 25.84
N VAL A 102 -2.78 -0.46 24.80
CA VAL A 102 -4.22 -0.24 24.53
C VAL A 102 -5.10 -0.94 25.58
N LEU A 103 -4.84 -2.22 25.85
CA LEU A 103 -5.67 -3.04 26.76
C LEU A 103 -5.52 -2.65 28.23
N LEU A 104 -4.34 -2.17 28.63
CA LEU A 104 -4.07 -1.69 30.00
C LEU A 104 -4.37 -0.18 30.15
N GLU A 105 -4.96 0.43 29.12
CA GLU A 105 -5.30 1.86 29.10
C GLU A 105 -4.13 2.77 29.51
N ALA A 106 -2.91 2.41 29.08
CA ALA A 106 -1.70 3.19 29.34
C ALA A 106 -1.85 4.64 28.82
N PRO A 107 -1.03 5.60 29.28
CA PRO A 107 -1.08 6.97 28.78
C PRO A 107 -1.04 7.03 27.25
N ARG A 108 -1.97 7.75 26.64
CA ARG A 108 -2.17 7.81 25.16
C ARG A 108 -0.90 8.05 24.34
N PRO A 109 0.07 8.92 24.75
CA PRO A 109 1.31 9.08 24.01
C PRO A 109 2.08 7.76 23.78
N LEU A 110 2.01 6.82 24.72
CA LEU A 110 2.66 5.51 24.60
C LEU A 110 2.04 4.66 23.47
N TRP A 111 0.75 4.84 23.17
CA TRP A 111 0.09 4.15 22.06
C TRP A 111 0.68 4.58 20.70
N PHE A 112 0.89 5.88 20.53
CA PHE A 112 1.53 6.44 19.33
C PHE A 112 2.97 5.99 19.19
N VAL A 113 3.74 5.96 20.28
CA VAL A 113 5.11 5.48 20.28
C VAL A 113 5.17 3.99 19.94
N ALA A 114 4.34 3.16 20.58
CA ALA A 114 4.29 1.73 20.29
C ALA A 114 3.84 1.47 18.85
N ALA A 115 2.82 2.18 18.35
CA ALA A 115 2.34 2.10 16.97
C ALA A 115 3.42 2.51 15.96
N PHE A 116 4.15 3.59 16.22
CA PHE A 116 5.31 3.98 15.41
C PHE A 116 6.32 2.83 15.30
N PHE A 117 6.65 2.17 16.42
CA PHE A 117 7.58 1.03 16.40
C PHE A 117 7.01 -0.20 15.72
N VAL A 118 5.69 -0.46 15.77
CA VAL A 118 5.06 -1.51 14.94
C VAL A 118 5.36 -1.26 13.47
N GLY A 119 5.16 -0.04 12.98
CA GLY A 119 5.50 0.32 11.61
C GLY A 119 7.01 0.29 11.34
N ALA A 120 7.81 0.86 12.25
CA ALA A 120 9.25 0.98 12.10
C ALA A 120 9.99 -0.37 12.08
N THR A 121 9.39 -1.42 12.61
CA THR A 121 9.97 -2.77 12.61
C THR A 121 9.47 -3.66 11.47
N THR A 122 8.47 -3.20 10.70
CA THR A 122 7.88 -3.95 9.59
C THR A 122 8.76 -3.89 8.34
N LEU A 123 9.00 -5.04 7.71
CA LEU A 123 9.70 -5.15 6.43
C LEU A 123 8.75 -5.18 5.25
N ASP A 124 9.23 -4.71 4.10
CA ASP A 124 8.54 -4.93 2.82
C ASP A 124 8.91 -6.29 2.22
N TYR A 125 8.10 -7.30 2.50
CA TYR A 125 8.30 -8.66 1.99
C TYR A 125 8.17 -8.74 0.47
N GLY A 126 7.48 -7.79 -0.18
CA GLY A 126 7.42 -7.68 -1.63
C GLY A 126 8.78 -7.41 -2.24
N THR A 127 9.50 -6.46 -1.68
CA THR A 127 10.87 -6.16 -2.10
C THR A 127 11.82 -7.34 -1.88
N LEU A 128 11.66 -8.06 -0.75
CA LEU A 128 12.47 -9.27 -0.47
C LEU A 128 12.27 -10.37 -1.51
N ALA A 129 11.01 -10.65 -1.90
CA ALA A 129 10.69 -11.65 -2.91
C ALA A 129 11.18 -11.24 -4.30
N ARG A 130 11.01 -9.96 -4.70
CA ARG A 130 11.55 -9.44 -5.97
C ARG A 130 13.07 -9.55 -6.05
N ALA A 131 13.78 -9.29 -4.95
CA ALA A 131 15.23 -9.48 -4.88
C ALA A 131 15.64 -10.95 -5.09
N ARG A 132 14.86 -11.91 -4.53
CA ARG A 132 15.09 -13.36 -4.76
C ARG A 132 14.86 -13.75 -6.22
N TRP A 133 13.80 -13.23 -6.86
CA TRP A 133 13.56 -13.42 -8.28
C TRP A 133 14.71 -12.88 -9.14
N SER A 134 15.19 -11.68 -8.83
CA SER A 134 16.31 -11.07 -9.55
C SER A 134 17.61 -11.87 -9.44
N ALA A 135 17.83 -12.56 -8.32
CA ALA A 135 18.99 -13.43 -8.13
C ALA A 135 18.81 -14.80 -8.81
N LEU A 136 17.57 -15.31 -8.90
CA LEU A 136 17.25 -16.64 -9.43
C LEU A 136 17.13 -16.64 -10.96
N LEU A 137 16.54 -15.58 -11.54
CA LEU A 137 16.21 -15.50 -12.95
C LEU A 137 17.18 -14.61 -13.72
N HIS A 138 17.72 -15.11 -14.84
CA HIS A 138 18.66 -14.38 -15.68
C HIS A 138 18.02 -13.86 -16.97
N ALA A 139 17.01 -14.59 -17.52
CA ALA A 139 16.32 -14.21 -18.74
C ALA A 139 15.36 -13.01 -18.51
N PRO A 140 15.41 -11.95 -19.36
CA PRO A 140 14.55 -10.76 -19.21
C PRO A 140 13.05 -11.09 -19.19
N GLU A 141 12.60 -12.03 -20.03
CA GLU A 141 11.20 -12.45 -20.12
C GLU A 141 10.71 -13.11 -18.83
N GLN A 142 11.53 -13.98 -18.23
CA GLN A 142 11.22 -14.61 -16.94
C GLN A 142 11.16 -13.57 -15.80
N ARG A 143 12.07 -12.59 -15.80
CA ARG A 143 12.03 -11.48 -14.83
C ARG A 143 10.75 -10.66 -14.98
N HIS A 144 10.34 -10.35 -16.20
CA HIS A 144 9.09 -9.64 -16.45
C HIS A 144 7.87 -10.43 -15.92
N THR A 145 7.83 -11.76 -16.19
CA THR A 145 6.78 -12.64 -15.69
C THR A 145 6.77 -12.70 -14.16
N SER A 146 7.94 -12.74 -13.51
CA SER A 146 8.02 -12.75 -12.05
C SER A 146 7.53 -11.44 -11.43
N LEU A 147 7.83 -10.29 -12.04
CA LEU A 147 7.30 -8.98 -11.57
C LEU A 147 5.78 -8.91 -11.70
N ALA A 148 5.20 -9.47 -12.76
CA ALA A 148 3.75 -9.56 -12.91
C ALA A 148 3.12 -10.46 -11.82
N LEU A 149 3.73 -11.62 -11.51
CA LEU A 149 3.29 -12.50 -10.42
C LEU A 149 3.34 -11.78 -9.07
N GLU A 150 4.43 -11.05 -8.79
CA GLU A 150 4.59 -10.28 -7.56
C GLU A 150 3.56 -9.15 -7.43
N SER A 151 3.17 -8.53 -8.55
CA SER A 151 2.11 -7.51 -8.53
C SER A 151 0.75 -8.12 -8.20
N VAL A 152 0.42 -9.29 -8.74
CA VAL A 152 -0.79 -10.02 -8.36
C VAL A 152 -0.76 -10.40 -6.87
N ALA A 153 0.39 -10.84 -6.38
CA ALA A 153 0.58 -11.16 -4.97
C ALA A 153 0.38 -9.91 -4.08
N ASP A 154 0.92 -8.74 -4.46
CA ASP A 154 0.75 -7.48 -3.73
C ASP A 154 -0.72 -7.05 -3.64
N GLU A 155 -1.50 -7.20 -4.71
CA GLU A 155 -2.91 -6.84 -4.71
C GLU A 155 -3.77 -7.85 -3.96
N SER A 156 -3.46 -9.16 -4.06
CA SER A 156 -4.24 -10.21 -3.42
C SER A 156 -4.25 -10.11 -1.89
N VAL A 157 -3.22 -9.54 -1.26
CA VAL A 157 -3.20 -9.35 0.19
C VAL A 157 -4.26 -8.35 0.67
N TYR A 158 -4.65 -7.38 -0.17
CA TYR A 158 -5.73 -6.44 0.16
C TYR A 158 -7.12 -7.05 -0.04
N VAL A 159 -7.24 -8.07 -0.89
CA VAL A 159 -8.50 -8.83 -1.05
C VAL A 159 -8.73 -9.78 0.13
N ILE A 160 -7.66 -10.40 0.65
CA ILE A 160 -7.75 -11.48 1.64
C ILE A 160 -7.49 -10.97 3.07
N GLY A 161 -6.52 -10.08 3.25
CA GLY A 161 -6.08 -9.64 4.58
C GLY A 161 -7.16 -8.96 5.42
N PRO A 162 -7.81 -7.89 4.92
CA PRO A 162 -8.86 -7.20 5.67
C PRO A 162 -10.03 -8.11 6.09
N PRO A 163 -10.63 -8.93 5.19
CA PRO A 163 -11.65 -9.88 5.60
C PRO A 163 -11.19 -10.87 6.68
N LEU A 164 -9.95 -11.36 6.57
CA LEU A 164 -9.40 -12.30 7.55
C LEU A 164 -9.39 -11.69 8.96
N VAL A 165 -8.80 -10.50 9.12
CA VAL A 165 -8.67 -9.90 10.45
C VAL A 165 -9.99 -9.35 11.00
N THR A 166 -10.88 -8.85 10.15
CA THR A 166 -12.19 -8.36 10.57
C THR A 166 -13.11 -9.49 10.96
N PHE A 167 -13.10 -10.61 10.24
CA PHE A 167 -13.84 -11.81 10.58
C PHE A 167 -13.37 -12.40 11.93
N LEU A 168 -12.05 -12.53 12.11
CA LEU A 168 -11.50 -13.01 13.39
C LEU A 168 -11.78 -12.04 14.54
N ALA A 169 -11.73 -10.74 14.28
CA ALA A 169 -12.08 -9.73 15.28
C ALA A 169 -13.57 -9.80 15.66
N ALA A 170 -14.47 -10.07 14.71
CA ALA A 170 -15.89 -10.23 14.97
C ALA A 170 -16.21 -11.53 15.74
N LEU A 171 -15.50 -12.62 15.41
CA LEU A 171 -15.71 -13.93 16.00
C LEU A 171 -15.17 -14.05 17.42
N ALA A 172 -13.96 -13.57 17.66
CA ALA A 172 -13.22 -13.81 18.90
C ALA A 172 -12.82 -12.51 19.66
N GLY A 173 -13.00 -11.37 19.03
CA GLY A 173 -12.67 -10.05 19.58
C GLY A 173 -11.51 -9.34 18.86
N PRO A 174 -11.41 -8.00 18.97
CA PRO A 174 -10.48 -7.18 18.21
C PRO A 174 -9.00 -7.55 18.40
N LEU A 175 -8.63 -8.00 19.60
CA LEU A 175 -7.26 -8.46 19.90
C LEU A 175 -6.88 -9.68 19.05
N TYR A 176 -7.79 -10.61 18.81
CA TYR A 176 -7.50 -11.79 18.00
C TYR A 176 -7.34 -11.44 16.51
N GLY A 177 -8.13 -10.48 16.00
CA GLY A 177 -7.91 -9.95 14.66
C GLY A 177 -6.53 -9.30 14.52
N PHE A 178 -6.12 -8.48 15.49
CA PHE A 178 -4.80 -7.86 15.52
C PHE A 178 -3.67 -8.91 15.61
N ALA A 179 -3.80 -9.87 16.51
CA ALA A 179 -2.82 -10.95 16.69
C ALA A 179 -2.69 -11.84 15.44
N ALA A 180 -3.80 -12.12 14.75
CA ALA A 180 -3.80 -12.93 13.53
C ALA A 180 -2.96 -12.31 12.42
N GLY A 181 -3.09 -10.99 12.19
CA GLY A 181 -2.27 -10.27 11.21
C GLY A 181 -0.76 -10.38 11.50
N ILE A 182 -0.39 -10.26 12.78
CA ILE A 182 1.00 -10.42 13.24
C ILE A 182 1.49 -11.86 13.08
N LEU A 183 0.68 -12.84 13.49
CA LEU A 183 1.05 -14.27 13.43
C LEU A 183 1.28 -14.73 11.99
N VAL A 184 0.41 -14.36 11.06
CA VAL A 184 0.59 -14.73 9.66
C VAL A 184 1.87 -14.13 9.07
N THR A 185 2.18 -12.88 9.43
CA THR A 185 3.44 -12.22 9.03
C THR A 185 4.65 -12.93 9.63
N LEU A 186 4.58 -13.35 10.90
CA LEU A 186 5.63 -14.13 11.55
C LEU A 186 5.87 -15.47 10.83
N VAL A 187 4.80 -16.21 10.52
CA VAL A 187 4.90 -17.48 9.77
C VAL A 187 5.59 -17.26 8.41
N GLY A 188 5.16 -16.25 7.67
CA GLY A 188 5.77 -15.90 6.38
C GLY A 188 7.24 -15.51 6.50
N GLY A 189 7.57 -14.67 7.47
CA GLY A 189 8.94 -14.21 7.72
C GLY A 189 9.88 -15.31 8.19
N VAL A 190 9.43 -16.18 9.09
CA VAL A 190 10.19 -17.38 9.53
C VAL A 190 10.41 -18.32 8.33
N ALA A 191 9.34 -18.63 7.58
CA ALA A 191 9.45 -19.47 6.40
C ALA A 191 10.42 -18.89 5.37
N LEU A 192 10.43 -17.57 5.17
CA LEU A 192 11.37 -16.90 4.27
C LEU A 192 12.82 -16.96 4.79
N THR A 193 13.02 -16.79 6.10
CA THR A 193 14.35 -16.86 6.75
C THR A 193 15.00 -18.22 6.60
N LEU A 194 14.21 -19.30 6.76
CA LEU A 194 14.70 -20.69 6.65
C LEU A 194 15.11 -21.06 5.22
N GLN A 195 14.71 -20.29 4.21
CA GLN A 195 15.04 -20.53 2.81
C GLN A 195 16.33 -19.81 2.41
N THR A 196 17.46 -20.31 2.86
CA THR A 196 18.79 -19.75 2.59
C THR A 196 19.25 -19.94 1.15
N ALA A 197 18.83 -21.04 0.50
CA ALA A 197 19.26 -21.39 -0.86
C ALA A 197 18.80 -20.40 -1.96
N THR A 198 17.73 -19.65 -1.71
CA THR A 198 17.22 -18.63 -2.64
C THR A 198 17.52 -17.21 -2.19
N ALA A 199 18.22 -17.04 -1.06
CA ALA A 199 18.58 -15.71 -0.56
C ALA A 199 19.58 -15.03 -1.52
N PRO A 200 19.36 -13.76 -1.89
CA PRO A 200 20.32 -13.03 -2.71
C PRO A 200 21.67 -12.90 -2.01
N PRO A 201 22.78 -12.89 -2.78
CA PRO A 201 24.10 -12.62 -2.21
C PRO A 201 24.16 -11.20 -1.63
N VAL A 202 24.98 -11.03 -0.58
CA VAL A 202 25.23 -9.72 0.02
C VAL A 202 26.07 -8.89 -0.95
N VAL A 203 25.59 -7.69 -1.32
CA VAL A 203 26.34 -6.79 -2.21
C VAL A 203 27.36 -5.99 -1.41
N PRO A 204 28.66 -6.06 -1.76
CA PRO A 204 29.68 -5.24 -1.10
C PRO A 204 29.42 -3.73 -1.30
N LYS A 205 29.77 -2.93 -0.30
CA LYS A 205 29.43 -1.51 -0.08
C LYS A 205 30.08 -0.50 -1.06
N HIS A 206 30.35 -0.79 -2.31
CA HIS A 206 30.98 0.14 -3.25
C HIS A 206 30.07 0.50 -4.42
N VAL A 207 28.94 1.19 -4.11
CA VAL A 207 28.27 1.99 -5.12
C VAL A 207 28.30 3.44 -4.64
N GLU A 208 29.21 4.22 -5.22
CA GLU A 208 29.21 5.68 -5.06
C GLU A 208 27.84 6.23 -5.47
N ARG A 209 27.19 6.93 -4.54
CA ARG A 209 25.94 7.61 -4.84
C ARG A 209 26.27 8.91 -5.57
N PRO A 210 25.69 9.18 -6.74
CA PRO A 210 25.86 10.47 -7.38
C PRO A 210 25.39 11.60 -6.46
N ALA A 211 26.15 12.70 -6.46
CA ALA A 211 25.86 13.89 -5.65
C ALA A 211 24.45 14.40 -5.92
N ARG A 212 23.72 14.74 -4.86
CA ARG A 212 22.37 15.31 -4.92
C ARG A 212 22.42 16.67 -5.63
N THR A 213 21.86 16.76 -6.82
CA THR A 213 21.64 18.03 -7.52
C THR A 213 20.15 18.37 -7.50
N GLY A 214 19.78 19.36 -6.69
CA GLY A 214 18.43 19.93 -6.63
C GLY A 214 17.46 19.17 -5.71
N TRP A 215 16.48 19.92 -5.15
CA TRP A 215 15.59 19.44 -4.08
C TRP A 215 14.51 18.45 -4.56
N LEU A 216 13.97 18.64 -5.76
CA LEU A 216 12.90 17.76 -6.32
C LEU A 216 13.11 17.57 -7.83
N PRO A 217 13.01 16.34 -8.35
CA PRO A 217 12.94 16.11 -9.79
C PRO A 217 11.70 16.79 -10.38
N THR A 218 11.85 17.42 -11.55
CA THR A 218 10.77 18.22 -12.17
C THR A 218 9.50 17.43 -12.48
N GLY A 219 9.61 16.12 -12.68
CA GLY A 219 8.46 15.23 -12.90
C GLY A 219 7.60 14.96 -11.66
N VAL A 220 8.12 15.20 -10.45
CA VAL A 220 7.49 14.80 -9.19
C VAL A 220 6.48 15.84 -8.68
N LEU A 221 6.76 17.14 -8.85
CA LEU A 221 5.96 18.24 -8.27
C LEU A 221 4.46 18.18 -8.64
N GLY A 222 4.14 17.79 -9.89
CA GLY A 222 2.74 17.68 -10.33
C GLY A 222 2.06 16.37 -9.93
N VAL A 223 2.82 15.37 -9.49
CA VAL A 223 2.32 14.00 -9.24
C VAL A 223 2.22 13.71 -7.74
N LEU A 224 3.08 14.29 -6.92
CA LEU A 224 3.11 14.08 -5.47
C LEU A 224 1.74 14.31 -4.80
N PRO A 225 1.00 15.42 -5.06
CA PRO A 225 -0.32 15.63 -4.48
C PRO A 225 -1.37 14.59 -4.94
N ILE A 226 -1.21 13.99 -6.13
CA ILE A 226 -2.08 12.89 -6.59
C ILE A 226 -1.94 11.70 -5.63
N TYR A 227 -0.71 11.34 -5.25
CA TYR A 227 -0.48 10.25 -4.29
C TYR A 227 -0.97 10.59 -2.88
N VAL A 228 -0.87 11.85 -2.46
CA VAL A 228 -1.49 12.30 -1.20
C VAL A 228 -3.00 12.11 -1.25
N GLY A 229 -3.67 12.51 -2.33
CA GLY A 229 -5.12 12.34 -2.51
C GLY A 229 -5.56 10.88 -2.51
N ILE A 230 -4.78 9.99 -3.14
CA ILE A 230 -5.04 8.54 -3.11
C ILE A 230 -4.83 7.99 -1.70
N GLY A 231 -3.81 8.44 -0.98
CA GLY A 231 -3.58 8.07 0.43
C GLY A 231 -4.73 8.49 1.34
N LEU A 232 -5.30 9.69 1.13
CA LEU A 232 -6.50 10.15 1.84
C LEU A 232 -7.68 9.20 1.60
N LEU A 233 -7.91 8.79 0.34
CA LEU A 233 -8.95 7.82 0.01
C LEU A 233 -8.72 6.49 0.73
N PHE A 234 -7.53 5.91 0.64
CA PHE A 234 -7.24 4.61 1.23
C PHE A 234 -7.50 4.60 2.74
N ALA A 235 -6.96 5.60 3.45
CA ALA A 235 -7.14 5.72 4.88
C ALA A 235 -8.61 5.98 5.26
N ALA A 236 -9.31 6.81 4.50
CA ALA A 236 -10.73 7.06 4.72
C ALA A 236 -11.57 5.79 4.51
N VAL A 237 -11.28 5.00 3.47
CA VAL A 237 -11.94 3.71 3.24
C VAL A 237 -11.70 2.75 4.40
N ASP A 238 -10.45 2.60 4.85
CA ASP A 238 -10.11 1.71 5.98
C ASP A 238 -10.88 2.08 7.25
N VAL A 239 -10.79 3.36 7.67
CA VAL A 239 -11.36 3.82 8.95
C VAL A 239 -12.90 3.85 8.89
N THR A 240 -13.46 4.37 7.77
CA THR A 240 -14.92 4.52 7.64
C THR A 240 -15.60 3.17 7.47
N SER A 241 -14.97 2.21 6.77
CA SER A 241 -15.53 0.85 6.66
C SER A 241 -15.72 0.18 8.02
N VAL A 242 -14.76 0.36 8.94
CA VAL A 242 -14.88 -0.14 10.32
C VAL A 242 -16.02 0.55 11.05
N SER A 243 -16.16 1.86 10.91
CA SER A 243 -17.23 2.64 11.56
C SER A 243 -18.62 2.24 11.06
N VAL A 244 -18.79 2.18 9.73
CA VAL A 244 -20.07 1.82 9.09
C VAL A 244 -20.48 0.37 9.42
N ALA A 245 -19.55 -0.58 9.31
CA ALA A 245 -19.81 -1.98 9.59
C ALA A 245 -20.21 -2.20 11.07
N ARG A 246 -19.57 -1.45 11.98
CA ARG A 246 -19.94 -1.50 13.41
C ARG A 246 -21.31 -0.86 13.68
N ALA A 247 -21.63 0.26 13.04
CA ALA A 247 -22.92 0.92 13.18
C ALA A 247 -24.08 0.06 12.65
N ASP A 248 -23.81 -0.79 11.65
CA ASP A 248 -24.77 -1.75 11.10
C ASP A 248 -24.90 -3.04 11.95
N GLY A 249 -24.06 -3.22 12.98
CA GLY A 249 -24.04 -4.40 13.83
C GLY A 249 -23.27 -5.60 13.28
N GLU A 250 -22.61 -5.45 12.11
CA GLU A 250 -21.91 -6.52 11.40
C GLU A 250 -20.42 -6.16 11.16
N PRO A 251 -19.56 -6.16 12.20
CA PRO A 251 -18.18 -5.67 12.10
C PRO A 251 -17.32 -6.35 11.02
N TRP A 252 -17.63 -7.60 10.66
CA TRP A 252 -16.90 -8.34 9.61
C TRP A 252 -17.06 -7.74 8.21
N LEU A 253 -18.15 -6.99 7.97
CA LEU A 253 -18.40 -6.30 6.70
C LEU A 253 -17.32 -5.27 6.36
N ALA A 254 -16.62 -4.72 7.37
CA ALA A 254 -15.51 -3.80 7.13
C ALA A 254 -14.45 -4.41 6.19
N GLY A 255 -14.09 -5.67 6.41
CA GLY A 255 -13.15 -6.37 5.54
C GLY A 255 -13.69 -6.61 4.14
N VAL A 256 -14.99 -6.93 4.02
CA VAL A 256 -15.63 -7.12 2.71
C VAL A 256 -15.63 -5.82 1.90
N ILE A 257 -15.93 -4.68 2.53
CA ILE A 257 -15.92 -3.37 1.88
C ILE A 257 -14.52 -3.06 1.32
N VAL A 258 -13.47 -3.24 2.14
CA VAL A 258 -12.08 -3.04 1.71
C VAL A 258 -11.68 -4.03 0.62
N ALA A 259 -12.12 -5.29 0.70
CA ALA A 259 -11.87 -6.28 -0.34
C ALA A 259 -12.55 -5.91 -1.69
N CYS A 260 -13.78 -5.38 -1.67
CA CYS A 260 -14.44 -4.88 -2.88
C CYS A 260 -13.61 -3.78 -3.56
N PHE A 261 -13.03 -2.85 -2.77
CA PHE A 261 -12.11 -1.85 -3.30
C PHE A 261 -10.89 -2.48 -3.98
N ALA A 262 -10.25 -3.43 -3.32
CA ALA A 262 -9.06 -4.12 -3.83
C ALA A 262 -9.38 -4.90 -5.12
N VAL A 263 -10.52 -5.61 -5.18
CA VAL A 263 -10.97 -6.31 -6.38
C VAL A 263 -11.13 -5.34 -7.55
N GLY A 264 -11.78 -4.18 -7.33
CA GLY A 264 -11.92 -3.15 -8.35
C GLY A 264 -10.56 -2.66 -8.86
N SER A 265 -9.62 -2.39 -7.94
CA SER A 265 -8.26 -1.95 -8.25
C SER A 265 -7.49 -2.98 -9.11
N VAL A 266 -7.54 -4.25 -8.71
CA VAL A 266 -6.93 -5.37 -9.46
C VAL A 266 -7.49 -5.48 -10.87
N VAL A 267 -8.81 -5.50 -11.02
CA VAL A 267 -9.48 -5.61 -12.33
C VAL A 267 -9.06 -4.46 -13.25
N ALA A 268 -9.03 -3.23 -12.71
CA ALA A 268 -8.62 -2.07 -13.49
C ALA A 268 -7.13 -2.12 -13.88
N ALA A 269 -6.24 -2.59 -13.02
CA ALA A 269 -4.82 -2.73 -13.34
C ALA A 269 -4.59 -3.63 -14.56
N PHE A 270 -5.34 -4.74 -14.65
CA PHE A 270 -5.26 -5.65 -15.79
C PHE A 270 -5.84 -5.06 -17.09
N LEU A 271 -6.95 -4.32 -16.99
CA LEU A 271 -7.66 -3.80 -18.17
C LEU A 271 -7.04 -2.52 -18.71
N PHE A 272 -6.53 -1.65 -17.83
CA PHE A 272 -6.12 -0.29 -18.21
C PHE A 272 -4.84 -0.28 -19.06
N GLY A 273 -3.87 -1.15 -18.80
CA GLY A 273 -2.61 -1.22 -19.54
C GLY A 273 -2.82 -1.31 -21.07
N PRO A 274 -3.48 -2.36 -21.58
CA PRO A 274 -3.79 -2.52 -23.00
C PRO A 274 -4.68 -1.41 -23.56
N LEU A 275 -5.69 -0.97 -22.77
CA LEU A 275 -6.68 0.01 -23.21
C LEU A 275 -6.06 1.40 -23.45
N SER A 276 -5.09 1.77 -22.63
CA SER A 276 -4.46 3.09 -22.65
C SER A 276 -3.12 3.14 -23.39
N ALA A 277 -2.65 2.02 -23.96
CA ALA A 277 -1.32 1.90 -24.56
C ALA A 277 -1.04 2.94 -25.67
N ARG A 278 -2.09 3.38 -26.38
CA ARG A 278 -1.98 4.39 -27.46
C ARG A 278 -2.03 5.84 -26.97
N TRP A 279 -2.24 6.08 -25.69
CA TRP A 279 -2.36 7.42 -25.12
C TRP A 279 -1.04 7.91 -24.55
N GLY A 280 -0.67 9.16 -24.80
CA GLY A 280 0.46 9.78 -24.13
C GLY A 280 0.27 9.88 -22.61
N ALA A 281 1.34 9.84 -21.83
CA ALA A 281 1.31 9.83 -20.36
C ALA A 281 0.47 10.96 -19.76
N GLY A 282 0.55 12.18 -20.29
CA GLY A 282 -0.24 13.32 -19.82
C GLY A 282 -1.75 13.14 -20.02
N ARG A 283 -2.19 12.57 -21.17
CA ARG A 283 -3.61 12.29 -21.43
C ARG A 283 -4.12 11.17 -20.52
N ARG A 284 -3.31 10.13 -20.28
CA ARG A 284 -3.66 9.05 -19.36
C ARG A 284 -3.91 9.56 -17.95
N VAL A 285 -2.99 10.36 -17.39
CA VAL A 285 -3.15 10.97 -16.06
C VAL A 285 -4.39 11.83 -16.00
N LEU A 286 -4.61 12.70 -17.00
CA LEU A 286 -5.77 13.59 -17.03
C LEU A 286 -7.09 12.83 -16.99
N VAL A 287 -7.27 11.87 -17.91
CA VAL A 287 -8.53 11.11 -18.00
C VAL A 287 -8.74 10.27 -16.74
N ALA A 288 -7.71 9.55 -16.28
CA ALA A 288 -7.81 8.74 -15.07
C ALA A 288 -8.14 9.57 -13.83
N SER A 289 -7.49 10.73 -13.65
CA SER A 289 -7.75 11.62 -12.51
C SER A 289 -9.14 12.26 -12.55
N LEU A 290 -9.66 12.60 -13.74
CA LEU A 290 -11.02 13.12 -13.88
C LEU A 290 -12.08 12.06 -13.57
N VAL A 291 -11.89 10.82 -14.05
CA VAL A 291 -12.78 9.69 -13.74
C VAL A 291 -12.76 9.41 -12.24
N PHE A 292 -11.58 9.38 -11.63
CA PHE A 292 -11.43 9.22 -10.19
C PHE A 292 -12.13 10.33 -9.40
N ALA A 293 -11.93 11.59 -9.79
CA ALA A 293 -12.55 12.75 -9.15
C ALA A 293 -14.08 12.80 -9.32
N ALA A 294 -14.62 12.18 -10.36
CA ALA A 294 -16.07 12.05 -10.54
C ALA A 294 -16.66 10.93 -9.69
N ILE A 295 -15.96 9.82 -9.53
CA ILE A 295 -16.46 8.62 -8.85
C ILE A 295 -16.31 8.74 -7.33
N VAL A 296 -15.12 9.10 -6.81
CA VAL A 296 -14.83 9.04 -5.38
C VAL A 296 -15.76 9.91 -4.52
N PRO A 297 -16.14 11.15 -4.92
CA PRO A 297 -17.07 11.95 -4.13
C PRO A 297 -18.48 11.36 -4.04
N THR A 298 -18.88 10.42 -4.93
CA THR A 298 -20.20 9.77 -4.85
C THR A 298 -20.37 8.96 -3.56
N LEU A 299 -19.27 8.56 -2.89
CA LEU A 299 -19.30 7.94 -1.58
C LEU A 299 -20.04 8.76 -0.52
N LEU A 300 -20.09 10.09 -0.66
CA LEU A 300 -20.81 10.98 0.25
C LEU A 300 -22.33 10.75 0.26
N PHE A 301 -22.87 10.24 -0.82
CA PHE A 301 -24.32 10.06 -1.02
C PHE A 301 -24.79 8.64 -0.70
N VAL A 302 -23.85 7.75 -0.39
CA VAL A 302 -24.16 6.34 -0.08
C VAL A 302 -24.52 6.21 1.41
N ARG A 303 -25.62 5.49 1.70
CA ARG A 303 -26.10 5.24 3.05
C ARG A 303 -26.54 3.79 3.27
N ALA A 304 -26.24 2.89 2.34
CA ALA A 304 -26.57 1.47 2.44
C ALA A 304 -25.34 0.63 2.08
N ILE A 305 -25.02 -0.39 2.89
CA ILE A 305 -23.81 -1.22 2.72
C ILE A 305 -23.77 -1.94 1.36
N PRO A 306 -24.87 -2.51 0.82
CA PRO A 306 -24.81 -3.14 -0.50
C PRO A 306 -24.45 -2.15 -1.62
N LEU A 307 -24.99 -0.93 -1.55
CA LEU A 307 -24.64 0.12 -2.49
C LEU A 307 -23.20 0.61 -2.29
N LEU A 308 -22.75 0.70 -1.03
CA LEU A 308 -21.37 1.03 -0.69
C LEU A 308 -20.38 0.04 -1.31
N ALA A 309 -20.65 -1.25 -1.22
CA ALA A 309 -19.79 -2.27 -1.82
C ALA A 309 -19.62 -2.08 -3.33
N VAL A 310 -20.71 -1.74 -4.04
CA VAL A 310 -20.67 -1.44 -5.47
C VAL A 310 -19.88 -0.17 -5.77
N VAL A 311 -20.18 0.93 -5.06
CA VAL A 311 -19.51 2.23 -5.31
C VAL A 311 -18.03 2.15 -4.94
N ILE A 312 -17.66 1.45 -3.88
CA ILE A 312 -16.26 1.23 -3.47
C ILE A 312 -15.50 0.37 -4.49
N LEU A 313 -16.13 -0.65 -5.05
CA LEU A 313 -15.55 -1.43 -6.14
C LEU A 313 -15.26 -0.53 -7.36
N VAL A 314 -16.22 0.34 -7.73
CA VAL A 314 -16.05 1.29 -8.83
C VAL A 314 -14.96 2.33 -8.50
N ALA A 315 -14.85 2.79 -7.25
CA ALA A 315 -13.76 3.66 -6.80
C ALA A 315 -12.39 2.96 -6.91
N GLY A 316 -12.32 1.67 -6.58
CA GLY A 316 -11.16 0.81 -6.82
C GLY A 316 -10.79 0.75 -8.29
N LEU A 317 -11.77 0.50 -9.19
CA LEU A 317 -11.57 0.52 -10.64
C LEU A 317 -10.97 1.85 -11.15
N ALA A 318 -11.31 2.97 -10.54
CA ALA A 318 -10.78 4.28 -10.91
C ALA A 318 -9.35 4.53 -10.37
N THR A 319 -8.92 3.83 -9.31
CA THR A 319 -7.67 4.11 -8.59
C THR A 319 -6.43 3.62 -9.35
N SER A 320 -6.39 2.37 -9.79
CA SER A 320 -5.23 1.79 -10.48
C SER A 320 -4.85 2.54 -11.76
N PRO A 321 -5.78 3.00 -12.62
CA PRO A 321 -5.44 3.85 -13.75
C PRO A 321 -4.69 5.12 -13.37
N VAL A 322 -5.06 5.76 -12.25
CA VAL A 322 -4.36 6.96 -11.75
C VAL A 322 -2.94 6.61 -11.33
N LEU A 323 -2.76 5.56 -10.51
CA LEU A 323 -1.45 5.13 -10.01
C LEU A 323 -0.49 4.80 -11.16
N ILE A 324 -0.93 3.97 -12.13
CA ILE A 324 -0.14 3.57 -13.29
C ILE A 324 0.24 4.77 -14.15
N SER A 325 -0.73 5.66 -14.41
CA SER A 325 -0.51 6.83 -15.25
C SER A 325 0.40 7.85 -14.60
N ALA A 326 0.30 8.02 -13.29
CA ALA A 326 1.13 8.93 -12.52
C ALA A 326 2.61 8.50 -12.52
N ILE A 327 2.89 7.19 -12.35
CA ILE A 327 4.25 6.64 -12.50
C ILE A 327 4.77 6.87 -13.92
N SER A 328 3.98 6.53 -14.94
CA SER A 328 4.37 6.75 -16.34
C SER A 328 4.65 8.22 -16.64
N LEU A 329 3.96 9.15 -15.99
CA LEU A 329 4.22 10.58 -16.15
C LEU A 329 5.55 11.00 -15.49
N ILE A 330 5.88 10.45 -14.31
CA ILE A 330 7.18 10.66 -13.67
C ILE A 330 8.31 10.15 -14.57
N GLU A 331 8.19 8.91 -15.08
CA GLU A 331 9.18 8.30 -15.96
C GLU A 331 9.42 9.11 -17.23
N SER A 332 8.34 9.63 -17.84
CA SER A 332 8.43 10.42 -19.07
C SER A 332 9.05 11.83 -18.91
N ARG A 333 9.16 12.32 -17.67
CA ARG A 333 9.62 13.69 -17.36
C ARG A 333 10.88 13.76 -16.53
N THR A 334 11.39 12.62 -16.11
CA THR A 334 12.58 12.55 -15.25
C THR A 334 13.75 12.00 -16.04
N GLU A 335 14.88 12.66 -15.93
CA GLU A 335 16.13 12.21 -16.54
C GLU A 335 16.54 10.85 -15.95
N ARG A 336 17.13 9.97 -16.76
CA ARG A 336 17.45 8.58 -16.38
C ARG A 336 18.27 8.48 -15.09
N HIS A 337 19.21 9.39 -14.87
CA HIS A 337 20.07 9.38 -13.68
C HIS A 337 19.34 9.77 -12.37
N ARG A 338 18.18 10.43 -12.45
CA ARG A 338 17.33 10.81 -11.30
C ARG A 338 16.05 9.98 -11.17
N LEU A 339 15.84 9.01 -12.06
CA LEU A 339 14.59 8.25 -12.11
C LEU A 339 14.34 7.47 -10.83
N THR A 340 15.37 6.83 -10.26
CA THR A 340 15.25 6.09 -8.98
C THR A 340 14.83 7.01 -7.84
N GLU A 341 15.41 8.21 -7.76
CA GLU A 341 15.03 9.23 -6.77
C GLU A 341 13.57 9.65 -6.99
N ALA A 342 13.19 9.94 -8.23
CA ALA A 342 11.84 10.39 -8.57
C ALA A 342 10.77 9.35 -8.21
N LEU A 343 11.05 8.06 -8.42
CA LEU A 343 10.14 6.94 -8.11
C LEU A 343 9.99 6.65 -6.61
N THR A 344 10.77 7.27 -5.72
CA THR A 344 10.55 7.17 -4.27
C THR A 344 9.49 8.15 -3.74
N TRP A 345 9.28 9.28 -4.42
CA TRP A 345 8.36 10.33 -3.98
C TRP A 345 6.88 9.93 -3.94
N PRO A 346 6.37 9.10 -4.88
CA PRO A 346 5.03 8.49 -4.78
C PRO A 346 4.74 7.85 -3.43
N SER A 347 5.68 7.05 -2.93
CA SER A 347 5.51 6.38 -1.62
C SER A 347 5.46 7.37 -0.46
N ILE A 348 6.23 8.47 -0.54
CA ILE A 348 6.19 9.55 0.47
C ILE A 348 4.83 10.26 0.43
N GLY A 349 4.34 10.63 -0.77
CA GLY A 349 3.04 11.26 -0.94
C GLY A 349 1.91 10.38 -0.41
N LEU A 350 1.93 9.10 -0.78
CA LEU A 350 0.96 8.11 -0.29
C LEU A 350 0.98 8.01 1.24
N SER A 351 2.16 7.95 1.86
CA SER A 351 2.31 7.86 3.31
C SER A 351 1.77 9.11 4.02
N ILE A 352 2.00 10.31 3.49
CA ILE A 352 1.43 11.56 4.00
C ILE A 352 -0.11 11.49 3.95
N GLY A 353 -0.66 11.07 2.81
CA GLY A 353 -2.10 10.93 2.62
C GLY A 353 -2.71 9.90 3.56
N LEU A 354 -2.08 8.73 3.70
CA LEU A 354 -2.53 7.67 4.62
C LEU A 354 -2.55 8.14 6.08
N THR A 355 -1.47 8.77 6.55
CA THR A 355 -1.35 9.26 7.93
C THR A 355 -2.37 10.34 8.22
N GLY A 356 -2.43 11.38 7.39
CA GLY A 356 -3.38 12.48 7.53
C GLY A 356 -4.82 12.02 7.35
N GLY A 357 -5.06 11.18 6.36
CA GLY A 357 -6.38 10.64 6.02
C GLY A 357 -7.01 9.83 7.14
N ALA A 358 -6.24 8.96 7.79
CA ALA A 358 -6.74 8.14 8.90
C ALA A 358 -7.19 9.01 10.08
N THR A 359 -6.38 10.02 10.45
CA THR A 359 -6.72 10.95 11.52
C THR A 359 -7.93 11.82 11.15
N LEU A 360 -7.95 12.41 9.95
CA LEU A 360 -9.04 13.28 9.50
C LEU A 360 -10.35 12.50 9.34
N ALA A 361 -10.32 11.26 8.82
CA ALA A 361 -11.51 10.43 8.75
C ALA A 361 -12.06 10.10 10.13
N GLY A 362 -11.18 9.76 11.08
CA GLY A 362 -11.58 9.55 12.48
C GLY A 362 -12.23 10.79 13.11
N ILE A 363 -11.66 11.99 12.91
CA ILE A 363 -12.24 13.26 13.38
C ILE A 363 -13.61 13.49 12.74
N ALA A 364 -13.77 13.22 11.45
CA ALA A 364 -15.05 13.39 10.77
C ALA A 364 -16.12 12.45 11.33
N ILE A 365 -15.78 11.20 11.60
CA ILE A 365 -16.67 10.19 12.19
C ILE A 365 -17.06 10.60 13.62
N ASP A 366 -16.09 10.94 14.47
CA ASP A 366 -16.33 11.27 15.87
C ASP A 366 -17.17 12.55 16.05
N ARG A 367 -17.15 13.46 15.06
CA ARG A 367 -17.96 14.71 15.06
C ARG A 367 -19.28 14.61 14.31
N GLY A 368 -19.43 13.62 13.47
CA GLY A 368 -20.60 13.42 12.60
C GLY A 368 -21.28 12.10 12.84
N ASP A 369 -21.35 11.29 11.78
CA ASP A 369 -21.92 9.93 11.80
C ASP A 369 -20.91 8.91 11.28
N ALA A 370 -21.29 7.63 11.31
CA ALA A 370 -20.44 6.52 10.87
C ALA A 370 -19.94 6.64 9.41
N TRP A 371 -20.63 7.41 8.57
CA TRP A 371 -20.34 7.60 7.14
C TRP A 371 -19.51 8.85 6.87
N SER A 372 -19.38 9.74 7.86
CA SER A 372 -18.76 11.06 7.70
C SER A 372 -17.29 11.00 7.28
N GLY A 373 -16.60 9.90 7.56
CA GLY A 373 -15.20 9.70 7.13
C GLY A 373 -15.01 9.72 5.60
N PHE A 374 -16.05 9.41 4.81
CA PHE A 374 -15.99 9.50 3.35
C PHE A 374 -15.84 10.94 2.83
N VAL A 375 -16.05 11.97 3.66
CA VAL A 375 -15.69 13.36 3.32
C VAL A 375 -14.19 13.47 3.00
N VAL A 376 -13.36 12.78 3.74
CA VAL A 376 -11.89 12.78 3.51
C VAL A 376 -11.56 12.07 2.19
N ALA A 377 -12.26 10.98 1.86
CA ALA A 377 -12.13 10.33 0.55
C ALA A 377 -12.51 11.29 -0.59
N ALA A 378 -13.62 12.02 -0.45
CA ALA A 378 -14.07 13.00 -1.44
C ALA A 378 -13.07 14.14 -1.64
N VAL A 379 -12.50 14.67 -0.55
CA VAL A 379 -11.39 15.64 -0.62
C VAL A 379 -10.21 15.06 -1.37
N GLY A 380 -9.82 13.81 -1.08
CA GLY A 380 -8.78 13.08 -1.83
C GLY A 380 -9.10 13.02 -3.33
N GLY A 381 -10.37 12.72 -3.69
CA GLY A 381 -10.85 12.71 -5.07
C GLY A 381 -10.68 14.04 -5.78
N VAL A 382 -11.05 15.13 -5.11
CA VAL A 382 -10.89 16.50 -5.64
C VAL A 382 -9.40 16.85 -5.82
N VAL A 383 -8.55 16.54 -4.84
CA VAL A 383 -7.10 16.76 -4.92
C VAL A 383 -6.52 16.03 -6.14
N VAL A 384 -6.86 14.75 -6.33
CA VAL A 384 -6.42 13.98 -7.50
C VAL A 384 -6.88 14.62 -8.81
N GLY A 385 -8.13 15.07 -8.90
CA GLY A 385 -8.68 15.74 -10.08
C GLY A 385 -7.95 17.03 -10.43
N VAL A 386 -7.80 17.93 -9.45
CA VAL A 386 -7.14 19.23 -9.61
C VAL A 386 -5.68 19.04 -10.05
N PHE A 387 -4.92 18.22 -9.36
CA PHE A 387 -3.52 18.00 -9.67
C PHE A 387 -3.29 17.12 -10.91
N GLY A 388 -4.26 16.28 -11.27
CA GLY A 388 -4.29 15.58 -12.55
C GLY A 388 -4.40 16.54 -13.75
N ILE A 389 -5.27 17.56 -13.64
CA ILE A 389 -5.40 18.63 -14.65
C ILE A 389 -4.09 19.45 -14.70
N LEU A 390 -3.60 19.93 -13.55
CA LEU A 390 -2.37 20.71 -13.47
C LEU A 390 -1.17 19.94 -14.04
N GLY A 391 -1.03 18.66 -13.67
CA GLY A 391 0.02 17.80 -14.17
C GLY A 391 -0.03 17.61 -15.68
N ALA A 392 -1.20 17.50 -16.27
CA ALA A 392 -1.39 17.38 -17.72
C ALA A 392 -1.06 18.71 -18.47
N VAL A 393 -1.49 19.86 -17.90
CA VAL A 393 -1.29 21.19 -18.51
C VAL A 393 0.18 21.65 -18.44
N LEU A 394 0.79 21.56 -17.27
CA LEU A 394 2.19 21.96 -17.08
C LEU A 394 3.16 21.12 -17.92
N GLY A 395 2.77 19.89 -18.27
CA GLY A 395 3.57 19.03 -19.11
C GLY A 395 3.57 19.36 -20.59
N ARG A 396 2.58 20.09 -21.10
CA ARG A 396 2.54 20.54 -22.50
C ARG A 396 3.56 21.64 -22.80
N ARG A 397 4.02 22.37 -21.78
CA ARG A 397 4.93 23.50 -21.95
C ARG A 397 6.43 23.11 -21.99
N ARG A 398 6.76 21.82 -21.80
CA ARG A 398 8.16 21.33 -21.70
C ARG A 398 8.40 20.06 -22.53
N ALA A 399 7.81 19.94 -23.72
CA ALA A 399 8.30 18.98 -24.69
C ALA A 399 9.70 19.45 -25.14
N PRO A 400 10.77 18.62 -25.06
CA PRO A 400 12.04 18.96 -25.69
C PRO A 400 11.80 19.12 -27.19
N GLU A 401 12.36 20.18 -27.79
CA GLU A 401 12.53 20.24 -29.25
C GLU A 401 13.26 18.98 -29.70
N PRO A 402 12.82 18.33 -30.80
CA PRO A 402 13.59 17.23 -31.35
C PRO A 402 14.96 17.77 -31.75
N ASP A 403 16.03 17.07 -31.32
CA ASP A 403 17.40 17.36 -31.75
C ASP A 403 17.41 17.50 -33.26
N PRO A 404 17.95 18.58 -33.81
CA PRO A 404 18.14 18.70 -35.26
C PRO A 404 19.10 17.60 -35.73
N ALA A 405 18.64 16.82 -36.70
CA ALA A 405 19.32 15.69 -37.32
C ALA A 405 20.64 16.05 -37.95
#